data_609555329f9f445fa98251de94847201
#
_entry.id   609555329f9f445fa98251de94847201
#
_cell.length_a   1.000
_cell.length_b   1.000
_cell.length_c   1.000
_cell.angle_alpha   90.00
_cell.angle_beta   90.00
_cell.angle_gamma   90.00
#
_symmetry.space_group_name_H-M   'P 1'
#
loop_
_entity.id
_entity.type
_entity.pdbx_description
1 polymer ?
#
loop_
_entity_poly.entity_id
_entity_poly.type
_entity_poly.pdbx_seq_one_letter_code
_entity_poly.pdbx_strand_id
1 'polypeptide(L)'
;MPVKQIVTTLLFYFFFVSVKGQTSRALLVAIDKYPSESGWNEIHATNDIYLLKPLLIKRNFAPAHVTVLLNEQATKDAIVKALKQLAKDSRHGDYIYIHFSCHGQQMADDNGDETDGLDEALIPYDAPRRYQKGVYVGEKHLRDDELGSLLDDIRKKTGDKGTVTLALDACHSGTADRDKGDDVYVRGT
;
A
#
# COMPACT_ATOMS: atom_id res chain seq x y z
N MET A 1 -6.99 0.96 80.53
CA MET A 1 -6.01 0.84 79.44
C MET A 1 -6.80 0.96 78.12
N PRO A 2 -6.63 1.97 77.25
CA PRO A 2 -7.36 2.06 76.01
C PRO A 2 -6.64 1.26 74.93
N VAL A 3 -7.37 0.37 74.28
CA VAL A 3 -6.92 -0.40 73.12
C VAL A 3 -6.91 0.53 71.86
N LYS A 4 -5.71 0.76 71.32
CA LYS A 4 -5.57 1.50 70.04
C LYS A 4 -5.94 0.58 68.89
N GLN A 5 -7.05 0.85 68.20
CA GLN A 5 -7.39 0.22 66.91
C GLN A 5 -6.48 0.79 65.83
N ILE A 6 -5.66 -0.07 65.21
CA ILE A 6 -4.89 0.24 64.02
C ILE A 6 -5.75 -0.04 62.82
N VAL A 7 -6.22 1.02 62.17
CA VAL A 7 -6.94 0.87 60.86
C VAL A 7 -5.87 0.85 59.76
N THR A 8 -5.64 -0.36 59.22
CA THR A 8 -4.75 -0.53 58.05
C THR A 8 -5.55 -0.26 56.78
N THR A 9 -5.34 0.91 56.21
CA THR A 9 -5.94 1.26 54.93
C THR A 9 -5.15 0.59 53.80
N LEU A 10 -5.74 -0.46 53.18
CA LEU A 10 -5.20 -1.14 52.01
C LEU A 10 -5.48 -0.27 50.75
N LEU A 11 -4.46 0.41 50.22
CA LEU A 11 -4.57 1.12 48.94
C LEU A 11 -4.48 0.09 47.81
N PHE A 12 -5.61 -0.22 47.16
CA PHE A 12 -5.65 -0.97 45.92
C PHE A 12 -5.23 -0.05 44.77
N TYR A 13 -4.03 -0.19 44.25
CA TYR A 13 -3.61 0.40 42.98
C TYR A 13 -4.23 -0.43 41.84
N PHE A 14 -5.30 0.06 41.25
CA PHE A 14 -5.81 -0.46 39.97
C PHE A 14 -4.87 -0.01 38.84
N PHE A 15 -3.99 -0.92 38.41
CA PHE A 15 -3.30 -0.75 37.13
C PHE A 15 -4.33 -0.93 36.01
N PHE A 16 -4.81 0.16 35.43
CA PHE A 16 -5.53 0.12 34.16
C PHE A 16 -4.54 -0.27 33.04
N VAL A 17 -4.42 -1.55 32.75
CA VAL A 17 -3.80 -2.00 31.51
C VAL A 17 -4.75 -1.64 30.40
N SER A 18 -4.48 -0.52 29.72
CA SER A 18 -5.20 -0.15 28.49
C SER A 18 -4.85 -1.19 27.42
N VAL A 19 -5.68 -2.19 27.24
CA VAL A 19 -5.61 -3.10 26.10
C VAL A 19 -6.00 -2.25 24.89
N LYS A 20 -5.00 -1.72 24.18
CA LYS A 20 -5.23 -1.10 22.88
C LYS A 20 -5.73 -2.21 21.96
N GLY A 21 -6.99 -2.13 21.57
CA GLY A 21 -7.58 -3.03 20.58
C GLY A 21 -6.83 -2.93 19.24
N GLN A 22 -6.93 -3.98 18.44
CA GLN A 22 -6.46 -4.03 17.06
C GLN A 22 -6.95 -2.80 16.29
N THR A 23 -6.03 -2.10 15.62
CA THR A 23 -6.36 -0.97 14.75
C THR A 23 -6.30 -1.42 13.29
N SER A 24 -7.31 -1.01 12.51
CA SER A 24 -7.32 -1.26 11.07
C SER A 24 -6.89 0.00 10.31
N ARG A 25 -5.92 -0.14 9.41
CA ARG A 25 -5.38 0.95 8.58
C ARG A 25 -5.36 0.55 7.12
N ALA A 26 -5.56 1.50 6.22
CA ALA A 26 -5.50 1.23 4.81
C ALA A 26 -4.74 2.30 4.03
N LEU A 27 -4.08 1.86 2.95
CA LEU A 27 -3.57 2.68 1.87
C LEU A 27 -4.22 2.22 0.57
N LEU A 28 -4.90 3.15 -0.11
CA LEU A 28 -5.54 2.91 -1.40
C LEU A 28 -4.87 3.80 -2.43
N VAL A 29 -4.31 3.20 -3.47
CA VAL A 29 -3.65 3.90 -4.58
C VAL A 29 -4.39 3.54 -5.86
N ALA A 30 -4.85 4.55 -6.61
CA ALA A 30 -5.50 4.33 -7.89
C ALA A 30 -5.14 5.42 -8.90
N ILE A 31 -4.76 5.01 -10.10
CA ILE A 31 -4.30 5.92 -11.15
C ILE A 31 -5.04 5.61 -12.44
N ASP A 32 -6.01 6.46 -12.80
CA ASP A 32 -6.76 6.40 -14.05
C ASP A 32 -5.99 7.07 -15.18
N LYS A 33 -5.52 8.29 -14.88
CA LYS A 33 -4.98 9.23 -15.87
C LYS A 33 -3.53 9.49 -15.55
N TYR A 34 -2.72 9.24 -16.53
CA TYR A 34 -1.30 9.53 -16.52
C TYR A 34 -1.02 10.81 -17.31
N PRO A 35 0.13 11.48 -17.12
CA PRO A 35 0.55 12.57 -17.97
C PRO A 35 0.54 12.14 -19.46
N SER A 36 0.06 13.00 -20.35
CA SER A 36 -0.06 12.68 -21.77
C SER A 36 1.27 12.28 -22.42
N GLU A 37 2.37 12.85 -21.93
CA GLU A 37 3.74 12.56 -22.36
C GLU A 37 4.29 11.24 -21.80
N SER A 38 3.65 10.66 -20.78
CA SER A 38 4.11 9.41 -20.17
C SER A 38 4.02 8.20 -21.11
N GLY A 39 3.08 8.26 -22.07
CA GLY A 39 2.81 7.17 -23.02
C GLY A 39 1.90 6.08 -22.48
N TRP A 40 1.34 6.21 -21.27
CA TRP A 40 0.35 5.31 -20.71
C TRP A 40 -1.06 5.69 -21.16
N ASN A 41 -1.90 4.68 -21.42
CA ASN A 41 -3.31 4.89 -21.70
C ASN A 41 -4.09 5.14 -20.40
N GLU A 42 -5.23 5.81 -20.52
CA GLU A 42 -6.20 5.94 -19.43
C GLU A 42 -6.84 4.58 -19.09
N ILE A 43 -7.09 4.34 -17.81
CA ILE A 43 -7.81 3.18 -17.28
C ILE A 43 -8.86 3.67 -16.25
N HIS A 44 -9.63 2.75 -15.65
CA HIS A 44 -10.71 3.12 -14.70
C HIS A 44 -10.42 2.68 -13.26
N ALA A 45 -9.18 2.80 -12.84
CA ALA A 45 -8.68 2.36 -11.54
C ALA A 45 -9.37 3.05 -10.35
N THR A 46 -9.76 4.33 -10.48
CA THR A 46 -10.39 5.07 -9.38
C THR A 46 -11.78 4.54 -9.04
N ASN A 47 -12.45 3.80 -9.93
CA ASN A 47 -13.72 3.14 -9.63
C ASN A 47 -13.60 2.18 -8.44
N ASP A 48 -12.46 1.52 -8.29
CA ASP A 48 -12.21 0.60 -7.18
C ASP A 48 -12.26 1.34 -5.84
N ILE A 49 -11.77 2.57 -5.80
CA ILE A 49 -11.73 3.38 -4.58
C ILE A 49 -13.13 3.78 -4.11
N TYR A 50 -14.03 4.09 -5.07
CA TYR A 50 -15.43 4.39 -4.74
C TYR A 50 -16.17 3.21 -4.12
N LEU A 51 -15.74 1.97 -4.43
CA LEU A 51 -16.28 0.75 -3.85
C LEU A 51 -15.57 0.37 -2.54
N LEU A 52 -14.24 0.40 -2.55
CA LEU A 52 -13.42 -0.09 -1.43
C LEU A 52 -13.49 0.83 -0.21
N LYS A 53 -13.38 2.15 -0.39
CA LYS A 53 -13.35 3.07 0.75
C LYS A 53 -14.60 2.98 1.64
N PRO A 54 -15.84 3.03 1.10
CA PRO A 54 -17.05 2.83 1.90
C PRO A 54 -17.11 1.44 2.54
N LEU A 55 -16.65 0.40 1.83
CA LEU A 55 -16.61 -0.97 2.35
C LEU A 55 -15.68 -1.06 3.56
N LEU A 56 -14.48 -0.48 3.49
CA LEU A 56 -13.52 -0.47 4.60
C LEU A 56 -14.09 0.26 5.81
N ILE A 57 -14.74 1.42 5.60
CA ILE A 57 -15.41 2.15 6.69
C ILE A 57 -16.49 1.27 7.34
N LYS A 58 -17.32 0.57 6.53
CA LYS A 58 -18.32 -0.38 7.02
C LYS A 58 -17.68 -1.56 7.78
N ARG A 59 -16.44 -1.89 7.47
CA ARG A 59 -15.63 -2.92 8.15
C ARG A 59 -14.81 -2.37 9.33
N ASN A 60 -15.23 -1.23 9.89
CA ASN A 60 -14.64 -0.58 11.07
C ASN A 60 -13.21 -0.01 10.88
N PHE A 61 -12.81 0.28 9.64
CA PHE A 61 -11.65 1.15 9.42
C PHE A 61 -12.06 2.59 9.76
N ALA A 62 -11.38 3.21 10.70
CA ALA A 62 -11.63 4.62 11.00
C ALA A 62 -11.26 5.49 9.77
N PRO A 63 -12.09 6.45 9.35
CA PRO A 63 -11.81 7.29 8.19
C PRO A 63 -10.43 7.96 8.22
N ALA A 64 -9.97 8.36 9.41
CA ALA A 64 -8.64 8.95 9.62
C ALA A 64 -7.48 7.95 9.41
N HIS A 65 -7.76 6.65 9.35
CA HIS A 65 -6.78 5.59 9.10
C HIS A 65 -6.84 5.04 7.67
N VAL A 66 -7.61 5.65 6.78
CA VAL A 66 -7.69 5.29 5.36
C VAL A 66 -7.05 6.40 4.54
N THR A 67 -5.83 6.16 4.10
CA THR A 67 -5.11 7.05 3.18
C THR A 67 -5.46 6.70 1.75
N VAL A 68 -5.72 7.70 0.93
CA VAL A 68 -6.04 7.54 -0.50
C VAL A 68 -5.12 8.42 -1.32
N LEU A 69 -4.50 7.85 -2.35
CA LEU A 69 -3.70 8.56 -3.35
C LEU A 69 -4.32 8.31 -4.73
N LEU A 70 -4.74 9.38 -5.40
CA LEU A 70 -5.37 9.30 -6.71
C LEU A 70 -4.57 10.09 -7.74
N ASN A 71 -4.43 9.51 -8.94
CA ASN A 71 -3.81 10.18 -10.09
C ASN A 71 -2.53 10.93 -9.71
N GLU A 72 -2.46 12.24 -9.94
CA GLU A 72 -1.30 13.10 -9.68
C GLU A 72 -0.78 13.07 -8.23
N GLN A 73 -1.59 12.62 -7.29
CA GLN A 73 -1.17 12.41 -5.91
C GLN A 73 -0.35 11.12 -5.74
N ALA A 74 -0.48 10.17 -6.67
CA ALA A 74 0.14 8.85 -6.61
C ALA A 74 1.48 8.79 -7.34
N THR A 75 2.36 9.78 -7.12
CA THR A 75 3.75 9.73 -7.57
C THR A 75 4.53 8.66 -6.81
N LYS A 76 5.65 8.16 -7.36
CA LYS A 76 6.49 7.18 -6.66
C LYS A 76 6.87 7.65 -5.26
N ASP A 77 7.36 8.88 -5.13
CA ASP A 77 7.78 9.43 -3.85
C ASP A 77 6.63 9.52 -2.85
N ALA A 78 5.42 9.90 -3.32
CA ALA A 78 4.24 9.97 -2.47
C ALA A 78 3.79 8.58 -1.99
N ILE A 79 3.81 7.57 -2.87
CA ILE A 79 3.49 6.17 -2.54
C ILE A 79 4.48 5.63 -1.50
N VAL A 80 5.79 5.77 -1.76
CA VAL A 80 6.84 5.31 -0.84
C VAL A 80 6.72 6.02 0.52
N LYS A 81 6.46 7.33 0.52
CA LYS A 81 6.23 8.09 1.75
C LYS A 81 5.00 7.58 2.52
N ALA A 82 3.90 7.28 1.82
CA ALA A 82 2.69 6.76 2.44
C ALA A 82 2.91 5.36 3.04
N LEU A 83 3.62 4.46 2.36
CA LEU A 83 3.99 3.14 2.87
C LEU A 83 4.90 3.25 4.11
N LYS A 84 5.92 4.11 4.08
CA LYS A 84 6.77 4.39 5.25
C LYS A 84 5.99 4.98 6.42
N GLN A 85 5.04 5.87 6.16
CA GLN A 85 4.18 6.43 7.20
C GLN A 85 3.26 5.35 7.77
N LEU A 86 2.69 4.48 6.91
CA LEU A 86 1.88 3.35 7.33
C LEU A 86 2.67 2.40 8.24
N ALA A 87 3.93 2.07 7.88
CA ALA A 87 4.82 1.29 8.74
C ALA A 87 5.06 1.97 10.11
N LYS A 88 5.31 3.29 10.11
CA LYS A 88 5.54 4.07 11.33
C LYS A 88 4.32 4.08 12.26
N ASP A 89 3.12 4.15 11.71
CA ASP A 89 1.86 4.22 12.45
C ASP A 89 1.36 2.84 12.88
N SER A 90 1.84 1.77 12.22
CA SER A 90 1.46 0.39 12.52
C SER A 90 2.00 -0.09 13.85
N ARG A 91 1.25 -0.95 14.52
CA ARG A 91 1.55 -1.54 15.82
C ARG A 91 1.29 -3.03 15.81
N HIS A 92 1.87 -3.71 16.78
CA HIS A 92 1.65 -5.14 16.98
C HIS A 92 0.15 -5.48 17.06
N GLY A 93 -0.28 -6.43 16.22
CA GLY A 93 -1.66 -6.87 16.14
C GLY A 93 -2.56 -6.05 15.20
N ASP A 94 -2.07 -4.97 14.56
CA ASP A 94 -2.87 -4.18 13.62
C ASP A 94 -3.23 -4.98 12.36
N TYR A 95 -4.36 -4.60 11.74
CA TYR A 95 -4.76 -5.07 10.41
C TYR A 95 -4.49 -3.99 9.38
N ILE A 96 -3.65 -4.30 8.41
CA ILE A 96 -3.24 -3.40 7.34
C ILE A 96 -3.79 -3.90 6.01
N TYR A 97 -4.47 -3.00 5.28
CA TYR A 97 -4.97 -3.25 3.94
C TYR A 97 -4.34 -2.27 2.96
N ILE A 98 -3.67 -2.79 1.95
CA ILE A 98 -3.02 -2.00 0.90
C ILE A 98 -3.61 -2.42 -0.43
N HIS A 99 -4.04 -1.45 -1.23
CA HIS A 99 -4.60 -1.69 -2.56
C HIS A 99 -3.93 -0.79 -3.58
N PHE A 100 -3.51 -1.40 -4.69
CA PHE A 100 -3.07 -0.70 -5.88
C PHE A 100 -3.96 -1.05 -7.05
N SER A 101 -4.48 -0.04 -7.74
CA SER A 101 -5.15 -0.16 -9.03
C SER A 101 -4.47 0.81 -10.00
N CYS A 102 -3.62 0.29 -10.89
CA CYS A 102 -2.77 1.08 -11.77
C CYS A 102 -2.23 0.20 -12.91
N HIS A 103 -1.46 0.79 -13.83
CA HIS A 103 -0.65 0.00 -14.76
C HIS A 103 0.43 -0.80 -14.05
N GLY A 104 0.84 -1.91 -14.64
CA GLY A 104 2.02 -2.68 -14.29
C GLY A 104 2.90 -2.90 -15.52
N GLN A 105 4.18 -3.13 -15.33
CA GLN A 105 5.15 -3.39 -16.39
C GLN A 105 6.24 -4.34 -15.90
N GLN A 106 6.71 -5.24 -16.78
CA GLN A 106 7.96 -5.95 -16.56
C GLN A 106 9.15 -5.06 -16.93
N MET A 107 10.21 -5.16 -16.15
CA MET A 107 11.47 -4.44 -16.32
C MET A 107 12.62 -5.43 -16.33
N ALA A 108 13.78 -5.05 -16.85
CA ALA A 108 14.98 -5.88 -16.69
C ALA A 108 15.34 -5.97 -15.21
N ASP A 109 15.61 -7.18 -14.76
CA ASP A 109 16.12 -7.46 -13.43
C ASP A 109 17.46 -6.74 -13.24
N ASP A 110 17.60 -5.95 -12.17
CA ASP A 110 18.79 -5.15 -11.89
C ASP A 110 19.68 -5.74 -10.77
N ASN A 111 19.20 -6.75 -10.05
CA ASN A 111 19.89 -7.40 -8.94
C ASN A 111 20.24 -8.88 -9.21
N GLY A 112 19.62 -9.51 -10.22
CA GLY A 112 19.94 -10.87 -10.69
C GLY A 112 19.31 -11.97 -9.83
N ASP A 113 18.21 -11.71 -9.15
CA ASP A 113 17.51 -12.67 -8.30
C ASP A 113 16.32 -13.34 -9.00
N GLU A 114 15.86 -12.79 -10.13
CA GLU A 114 14.78 -13.37 -10.92
C GLU A 114 15.29 -14.40 -11.94
N THR A 115 14.62 -15.57 -12.01
CA THR A 115 15.03 -16.66 -12.89
C THR A 115 14.81 -16.40 -14.37
N ASP A 116 13.88 -15.53 -14.71
CA ASP A 116 13.58 -15.09 -16.08
C ASP A 116 14.25 -13.75 -16.45
N GLY A 117 14.94 -13.13 -15.49
CA GLY A 117 15.67 -11.88 -15.67
C GLY A 117 14.77 -10.64 -15.75
N LEU A 118 13.55 -10.71 -15.20
CA LEU A 118 12.56 -9.63 -15.25
C LEU A 118 11.97 -9.35 -13.86
N ASP A 119 12.03 -8.09 -13.42
CA ASP A 119 11.28 -7.58 -12.29
C ASP A 119 9.87 -7.16 -12.72
N GLU A 120 8.90 -7.29 -11.85
CA GLU A 120 7.61 -6.65 -11.98
C GLU A 120 7.60 -5.28 -11.31
N ALA A 121 6.92 -4.33 -11.93
CA ALA A 121 6.79 -3.00 -11.37
C ALA A 121 5.36 -2.45 -11.47
N LEU A 122 4.92 -1.81 -10.41
CA LEU A 122 3.75 -0.94 -10.44
C LEU A 122 4.16 0.41 -11.03
N ILE A 123 3.22 1.04 -11.74
CA ILE A 123 3.48 2.29 -12.45
C ILE A 123 2.87 3.47 -11.68
N PRO A 124 3.68 4.25 -10.96
CA PRO A 124 3.25 5.52 -10.37
C PRO A 124 2.89 6.57 -11.43
N TYR A 125 2.14 7.58 -11.02
CA TYR A 125 1.68 8.66 -11.91
C TYR A 125 2.78 9.35 -12.70
N ASP A 126 3.97 9.52 -12.09
CA ASP A 126 5.12 10.22 -12.65
C ASP A 126 6.11 9.30 -13.37
N ALA A 127 5.75 8.03 -13.63
CA ALA A 127 6.60 7.06 -14.31
C ALA A 127 6.33 7.04 -15.82
N PRO A 128 7.30 7.44 -16.69
CA PRO A 128 7.20 7.27 -18.13
C PRO A 128 7.18 5.79 -18.53
N ARG A 129 6.42 5.46 -19.58
CA ARG A 129 6.32 4.09 -20.11
C ARG A 129 7.62 3.62 -20.76
N ARG A 130 8.34 4.55 -21.42
CA ARG A 130 9.49 4.20 -22.24
C ARG A 130 10.79 4.49 -21.52
N TYR A 131 11.63 3.46 -21.45
CA TYR A 131 13.02 3.60 -21.10
C TYR A 131 13.74 4.41 -22.17
N GLN A 132 14.55 5.40 -21.76
CA GLN A 132 15.37 6.21 -22.63
C GLN A 132 16.75 6.40 -22.02
N LYS A 133 17.75 5.71 -22.56
CA LYS A 133 19.13 5.72 -22.06
C LYS A 133 19.66 7.14 -21.84
N GLY A 134 20.11 7.42 -20.63
CA GLY A 134 20.64 8.73 -20.22
C GLY A 134 19.57 9.78 -19.90
N VAL A 135 18.28 9.46 -20.01
CA VAL A 135 17.17 10.36 -19.67
C VAL A 135 16.28 9.74 -18.60
N TYR A 136 15.85 8.50 -18.80
CA TYR A 136 15.00 7.76 -17.88
C TYR A 136 15.34 6.27 -17.90
N VAL A 137 15.68 5.73 -16.76
CA VAL A 137 16.14 4.33 -16.60
C VAL A 137 15.22 3.48 -15.69
N GLY A 138 13.99 3.97 -15.45
CA GLY A 138 13.01 3.24 -14.66
C GLY A 138 12.97 3.63 -13.18
N GLU A 139 13.67 4.69 -12.79
CA GLU A 139 13.77 5.12 -11.39
C GLU A 139 12.43 5.56 -10.77
N LYS A 140 11.41 5.84 -11.60
CA LYS A 140 10.06 6.17 -11.16
C LYS A 140 9.11 4.98 -11.09
N HIS A 141 9.53 3.81 -11.57
CA HIS A 141 8.77 2.57 -11.39
C HIS A 141 8.92 2.09 -9.94
N LEU A 142 7.86 1.54 -9.38
CA LEU A 142 7.89 0.90 -8.06
C LEU A 142 8.06 -0.61 -8.27
N ARG A 143 9.31 -1.08 -8.22
CA ARG A 143 9.65 -2.49 -8.38
C ARG A 143 9.10 -3.31 -7.22
N ASP A 144 8.84 -4.56 -7.46
CA ASP A 144 8.36 -5.53 -6.48
C ASP A 144 9.31 -5.71 -5.30
N ASP A 145 10.62 -5.71 -5.51
CA ASP A 145 11.65 -5.73 -4.46
C ASP A 145 11.56 -4.52 -3.53
N GLU A 146 11.44 -3.32 -4.10
CA GLU A 146 11.28 -2.11 -3.30
C GLU A 146 9.96 -2.15 -2.52
N LEU A 147 8.87 -2.58 -3.17
CA LEU A 147 7.58 -2.76 -2.53
C LEU A 147 7.67 -3.84 -1.43
N GLY A 148 8.31 -4.97 -1.72
CA GLY A 148 8.54 -6.07 -0.78
C GLY A 148 9.25 -5.59 0.48
N SER A 149 10.34 -4.84 0.33
CA SER A 149 11.07 -4.24 1.45
C SER A 149 10.20 -3.31 2.31
N LEU A 150 9.37 -2.46 1.69
CA LEU A 150 8.43 -1.57 2.38
C LEU A 150 7.33 -2.34 3.12
N LEU A 151 6.84 -3.44 2.54
CA LEU A 151 5.87 -4.33 3.18
C LEU A 151 6.47 -5.06 4.37
N ASP A 152 7.73 -5.47 4.29
CA ASP A 152 8.43 -6.13 5.39
C ASP A 152 8.61 -5.21 6.59
N ASP A 153 8.84 -3.93 6.36
CA ASP A 153 8.87 -2.94 7.45
C ASP A 153 7.50 -2.81 8.14
N ILE A 154 6.40 -2.89 7.38
CA ILE A 154 5.04 -2.92 7.95
C ILE A 154 4.82 -4.23 8.72
N ARG A 155 5.20 -5.39 8.15
CA ARG A 155 5.06 -6.70 8.80
C ARG A 155 5.84 -6.81 10.10
N LYS A 156 7.08 -6.26 10.13
CA LYS A 156 7.88 -6.17 11.37
C LYS A 156 7.16 -5.40 12.47
N LYS A 157 6.41 -4.34 12.13
CA LYS A 157 5.65 -3.54 13.09
C LYS A 157 4.38 -4.21 13.57
N THR A 158 3.66 -4.89 12.67
CA THR A 158 2.41 -5.58 13.00
C THR A 158 2.66 -6.89 13.76
N GLY A 159 3.82 -7.53 13.53
CA GLY A 159 4.23 -8.75 14.21
C GLY A 159 3.35 -9.96 13.87
N ASP A 160 3.52 -11.03 14.64
CA ASP A 160 2.87 -12.33 14.44
C ASP A 160 1.34 -12.33 14.65
N LYS A 161 0.83 -11.33 15.38
CA LYS A 161 -0.62 -11.15 15.62
C LYS A 161 -1.27 -10.15 14.67
N GLY A 162 -0.49 -9.46 13.85
CA GLY A 162 -0.99 -8.55 12.84
C GLY A 162 -1.28 -9.26 11.52
N THR A 163 -2.00 -8.55 10.66
CA THR A 163 -2.29 -9.04 9.30
C THR A 163 -1.98 -7.92 8.31
N VAL A 164 -1.23 -8.24 7.26
CA VAL A 164 -0.97 -7.33 6.14
C VAL A 164 -1.52 -7.96 4.87
N THR A 165 -2.54 -7.31 4.31
CA THR A 165 -3.16 -7.71 3.03
C THR A 165 -2.74 -6.74 1.95
N LEU A 166 -2.14 -7.26 0.88
CA LEU A 166 -1.85 -6.54 -0.35
C LEU A 166 -2.81 -7.04 -1.44
N ALA A 167 -3.54 -6.12 -2.06
CA ALA A 167 -4.37 -6.38 -3.22
C ALA A 167 -3.82 -5.57 -4.41
N LEU A 168 -3.49 -6.28 -5.49
CA LEU A 168 -2.96 -5.68 -6.71
C LEU A 168 -3.98 -5.88 -7.84
N ASP A 169 -4.46 -4.78 -8.40
CA ASP A 169 -5.21 -4.75 -9.66
C ASP A 169 -4.33 -4.06 -10.70
N ALA A 170 -3.30 -4.78 -11.12
CA ALA A 170 -2.32 -4.36 -12.10
C ALA A 170 -1.90 -5.58 -12.94
N CYS A 171 -1.83 -5.44 -14.27
CA CYS A 171 -1.36 -6.50 -15.16
C CYS A 171 0.15 -6.35 -15.38
N HIS A 172 0.88 -7.45 -15.26
CA HIS A 172 2.31 -7.53 -15.54
C HIS A 172 2.60 -8.23 -16.87
N SER A 173 1.60 -8.34 -17.76
CA SER A 173 1.76 -9.15 -18.96
C SER A 173 2.42 -8.38 -20.10
N GLY A 174 3.57 -8.80 -20.53
CA GLY A 174 4.17 -8.45 -21.83
C GLY A 174 3.34 -8.97 -23.04
N THR A 175 2.12 -9.47 -22.83
CA THR A 175 1.27 -10.10 -23.85
C THR A 175 -0.12 -9.48 -23.96
N ALA A 176 -0.39 -8.34 -23.33
CA ALA A 176 -1.69 -7.69 -23.35
C ALA A 176 -2.02 -6.95 -24.67
N ASP A 177 -1.39 -7.30 -25.79
CA ASP A 177 -1.76 -6.84 -27.13
C ASP A 177 -2.77 -7.79 -27.83
N ARG A 178 -3.49 -8.58 -27.02
CA ARG A 178 -4.56 -9.44 -27.53
C ARG A 178 -5.92 -8.78 -27.32
N ASP A 179 -6.51 -8.46 -28.45
CA ASP A 179 -7.89 -8.00 -28.68
C ASP A 179 -8.14 -6.51 -28.48
N LYS A 180 -7.94 -5.79 -29.59
CA LYS A 180 -8.64 -4.53 -29.87
C LYS A 180 -10.11 -4.80 -30.14
N GLY A 181 -10.86 -5.21 -29.11
CA GLY A 181 -12.30 -5.07 -29.08
C GLY A 181 -12.61 -3.71 -28.47
N ASP A 182 -13.58 -2.99 -29.05
CA ASP A 182 -14.10 -1.76 -28.47
C ASP A 182 -14.43 -2.01 -26.98
N ASP A 183 -13.90 -1.16 -26.06
CA ASP A 183 -14.12 -1.19 -24.62
C ASP A 183 -13.22 -2.11 -23.75
N VAL A 184 -12.09 -2.60 -24.23
CA VAL A 184 -11.11 -3.31 -23.37
C VAL A 184 -10.00 -2.38 -22.89
N TYR A 185 -9.96 -2.12 -21.58
CA TYR A 185 -8.90 -1.38 -20.94
C TYR A 185 -7.80 -2.35 -20.46
N VAL A 186 -6.60 -2.20 -21.01
CA VAL A 186 -5.45 -3.05 -20.65
C VAL A 186 -4.60 -2.34 -19.61
N ARG A 187 -4.32 -3.03 -18.48
CA ARG A 187 -3.58 -2.50 -17.33
C ARG A 187 -2.10 -2.88 -17.31
N GLY A 188 -1.49 -3.09 -18.45
CA GLY A 188 -0.07 -3.43 -18.53
C GLY A 188 0.45 -3.48 -19.96
N THR A 189 1.75 -3.63 -20.12
CA THR A 189 2.43 -3.83 -21.41
C THR A 189 3.49 -4.88 -21.32
#